data_a2c83823d33da2b741951a137b881cbd
#
_entry.id   a2c83823d33da2b741951a137b881cbd
#
_cell.length_a   1.000
_cell.length_b   1.000
_cell.length_c   1.000
_cell.angle_alpha   90.00
_cell.angle_beta   90.00
_cell.angle_gamma   90.00
#
_symmetry.space_group_name_H-M   'P 1'
#
loop_
_entity.id
_entity.type
_entity.pdbx_description
1 polymer ?
#
loop_
_entity_poly.entity_id
_entity_poly.type
_entity_poly.pdbx_seq_one_letter_code
_entity_poly.pdbx_strand_id
1 'polypeptide(L)'
;MTKQEREKARLVKELLDAIENRNLAVFAGAGLSIPAGYVNWKQLLQPIADELDLDINREENNLVQLAQYHCNVNQSNRGKINQLLVSEFSQTASLTENHRILARLPVETFWTTNYDKMIESALLDAGKTPDVKHNNKQLAFTVPKRDAIVYKMHGDVEHPSEAILTKDDYESYHVNMQPFLNALSGDLISKTFL
;
A
#
# COMPACT_ATOMS: atom_id res chain seq x y z
N MET A 1 -34.37 -11.27 10.89
CA MET A 1 -33.06 -10.72 10.39
C MET A 1 -32.34 -10.08 11.57
N THR A 2 -31.19 -10.57 11.92
CA THR A 2 -30.37 -10.04 13.02
C THR A 2 -29.83 -8.64 12.67
N LYS A 3 -29.30 -7.90 13.66
CA LYS A 3 -28.63 -6.60 13.42
C LYS A 3 -27.47 -6.76 12.42
N GLN A 4 -26.67 -7.81 12.58
CA GLN A 4 -25.52 -8.10 11.72
C GLN A 4 -25.93 -8.41 10.28
N GLU A 5 -27.01 -9.17 10.06
CA GLU A 5 -27.53 -9.43 8.71
C GLU A 5 -28.01 -8.15 8.01
N ARG A 6 -28.61 -7.23 8.74
CA ARG A 6 -29.03 -5.92 8.20
C ARG A 6 -27.85 -5.05 7.81
N GLU A 7 -26.82 -5.00 8.66
CA GLU A 7 -25.59 -4.23 8.38
C GLU A 7 -24.86 -4.79 7.16
N LYS A 8 -24.75 -6.12 7.06
CA LYS A 8 -24.17 -6.79 5.89
C LYS A 8 -24.97 -6.51 4.61
N ALA A 9 -26.29 -6.60 4.66
CA ALA A 9 -27.13 -6.33 3.51
C ALA A 9 -27.02 -4.87 3.04
N ARG A 10 -26.92 -3.91 4.00
CA ARG A 10 -26.70 -2.51 3.68
C ARG A 10 -25.34 -2.29 3.01
N LEU A 11 -24.27 -2.86 3.57
CA LEU A 11 -22.93 -2.76 2.98
C LEU A 11 -22.90 -3.31 1.54
N VAL A 12 -23.49 -4.51 1.33
CA VAL A 12 -23.55 -5.10 -0.01
C VAL A 12 -24.31 -4.20 -0.99
N LYS A 13 -25.42 -3.60 -0.55
CA LYS A 13 -26.16 -2.66 -1.39
C LYS A 13 -25.33 -1.42 -1.75
N GLU A 14 -24.69 -0.79 -0.76
CA GLU A 14 -23.81 0.38 -0.96
C GLU A 14 -22.67 0.06 -1.95
N LEU A 15 -22.06 -1.13 -1.86
CA LEU A 15 -21.03 -1.58 -2.79
C LEU A 15 -21.57 -1.81 -4.21
N LEU A 16 -22.74 -2.43 -4.34
CA LEU A 16 -23.39 -2.62 -5.65
C LEU A 16 -23.72 -1.29 -6.31
N ASP A 17 -24.32 -0.36 -5.56
CA ASP A 17 -24.63 0.99 -6.05
C ASP A 17 -23.33 1.72 -6.50
N ALA A 18 -22.24 1.56 -5.75
CA ALA A 18 -20.95 2.14 -6.10
C ALA A 18 -20.34 1.49 -7.37
N ILE A 19 -20.48 0.19 -7.55
CA ILE A 19 -20.07 -0.52 -8.76
C ILE A 19 -20.86 -0.05 -9.99
N GLU A 20 -22.19 0.03 -9.88
CA GLU A 20 -23.06 0.47 -10.97
C GLU A 20 -22.75 1.90 -11.41
N ASN A 21 -22.43 2.78 -10.46
CA ASN A 21 -22.05 4.16 -10.71
C ASN A 21 -20.58 4.36 -11.09
N ARG A 22 -19.77 3.29 -11.15
CA ARG A 22 -18.31 3.32 -11.43
C ARG A 22 -17.52 4.22 -10.48
N ASN A 23 -17.96 4.33 -9.22
CA ASN A 23 -17.31 5.16 -8.22
C ASN A 23 -16.75 4.35 -7.04
N LEU A 24 -16.63 3.03 -7.18
CA LEU A 24 -15.96 2.20 -6.18
C LEU A 24 -14.44 2.33 -6.31
N ALA A 25 -13.78 2.57 -5.16
CA ALA A 25 -12.33 2.49 -5.00
C ALA A 25 -11.99 1.49 -3.90
N VAL A 26 -10.78 0.93 -3.97
CA VAL A 26 -10.24 0.04 -2.93
C VAL A 26 -9.08 0.74 -2.23
N PHE A 27 -9.07 0.71 -0.88
CA PHE A 27 -7.91 1.10 -0.09
C PHE A 27 -7.36 -0.13 0.64
N ALA A 28 -6.21 -0.62 0.19
CA ALA A 28 -5.60 -1.85 0.70
C ALA A 28 -4.37 -1.54 1.55
N GLY A 29 -4.29 -2.16 2.72
CA GLY A 29 -3.11 -2.16 3.58
C GLY A 29 -2.46 -3.53 3.68
N ALA A 30 -1.47 -3.68 4.57
CA ALA A 30 -0.70 -4.90 4.79
C ALA A 30 -1.57 -6.15 5.07
N GLY A 31 -2.76 -5.97 5.65
CA GLY A 31 -3.71 -7.06 5.90
C GLY A 31 -4.11 -7.83 4.65
N LEU A 32 -4.02 -7.22 3.45
CA LEU A 32 -4.28 -7.90 2.19
C LEU A 32 -3.12 -8.83 1.80
N SER A 33 -1.88 -8.46 2.08
CA SER A 33 -0.66 -9.17 1.64
C SER A 33 -0.10 -10.16 2.68
N ILE A 34 -0.36 -9.97 3.99
CA ILE A 34 0.07 -10.87 5.06
C ILE A 34 -0.36 -12.33 4.79
N PRO A 35 -1.61 -12.64 4.36
CA PRO A 35 -2.00 -14.02 4.05
C PRO A 35 -1.25 -14.65 2.86
N ALA A 36 -0.57 -13.85 2.05
CA ALA A 36 0.30 -14.32 0.97
C ALA A 36 1.73 -14.64 1.44
N GLY A 37 2.05 -14.38 2.71
CA GLY A 37 3.35 -14.64 3.31
C GLY A 37 4.25 -13.40 3.47
N TYR A 38 3.77 -12.22 3.14
CA TYR A 38 4.53 -10.99 3.36
C TYR A 38 4.54 -10.57 4.84
N VAL A 39 5.63 -9.93 5.21
CA VAL A 39 5.84 -9.44 6.58
C VAL A 39 5.05 -8.16 6.85
N ASN A 40 4.73 -7.95 8.13
CA ASN A 40 4.25 -6.65 8.59
C ASN A 40 5.43 -5.71 8.95
N TRP A 41 5.14 -4.46 9.29
CA TRP A 41 6.14 -3.46 9.64
C TRP A 41 7.05 -3.87 10.81
N LYS A 42 6.48 -4.50 11.83
CA LYS A 42 7.23 -4.97 12.99
C LYS A 42 8.22 -6.05 12.59
N GLN A 43 7.77 -7.02 11.80
CA GLN A 43 8.63 -8.08 11.28
C GLN A 43 9.72 -7.54 10.35
N LEU A 44 9.39 -6.58 9.48
CA LEU A 44 10.34 -5.91 8.60
C LEU A 44 11.47 -5.22 9.36
N LEU A 45 11.15 -4.55 10.47
CA LEU A 45 12.10 -3.78 11.25
C LEU A 45 12.75 -4.57 12.42
N GLN A 46 12.38 -5.84 12.63
CA GLN A 46 13.00 -6.68 13.67
C GLN A 46 14.54 -6.73 13.56
N PRO A 47 15.15 -6.93 12.36
CA PRO A 47 16.61 -6.94 12.23
C PRO A 47 17.27 -5.61 12.58
N ILE A 48 16.53 -4.50 12.44
CA ILE A 48 17.00 -3.16 12.84
C ILE A 48 16.98 -3.01 14.35
N ALA A 49 15.92 -3.48 15.01
CA ALA A 49 15.82 -3.46 16.45
C ALA A 49 16.90 -4.33 17.10
N ASP A 50 17.14 -5.52 16.56
CA ASP A 50 18.17 -6.45 17.04
C ASP A 50 19.58 -5.83 16.93
N GLU A 51 19.89 -5.14 15.82
CA GLU A 51 21.17 -4.45 15.64
C GLU A 51 21.38 -3.31 16.64
N LEU A 52 20.30 -2.65 17.02
CA LEU A 52 20.32 -1.53 17.97
C LEU A 52 20.20 -1.99 19.44
N ASP A 53 20.14 -3.30 19.70
CA ASP A 53 19.87 -3.89 21.01
C ASP A 53 18.58 -3.35 21.67
N LEU A 54 17.51 -3.20 20.86
CA LEU A 54 16.20 -2.69 21.27
C LEU A 54 15.14 -3.81 21.21
N ASP A 55 14.24 -3.80 22.20
CA ASP A 55 13.08 -4.69 22.20
C ASP A 55 11.97 -4.12 21.31
N ILE A 56 11.76 -4.70 20.14
CA ILE A 56 10.76 -4.24 19.18
C ILE A 56 9.33 -4.25 19.74
N ASN A 57 9.04 -5.06 20.76
CA ASN A 57 7.72 -5.06 21.38
C ASN A 57 7.45 -3.78 22.18
N ARG A 58 8.51 -3.15 22.69
CA ARG A 58 8.41 -1.84 23.35
C ARG A 58 8.35 -0.69 22.35
N GLU A 59 8.90 -0.90 21.16
CA GLU A 59 8.96 0.08 20.08
C GLU A 59 7.77 -0.04 19.10
N GLU A 60 6.79 -0.90 19.34
CA GLU A 60 5.69 -1.19 18.40
C GLU A 60 4.92 0.06 17.95
N ASN A 61 4.79 1.05 18.83
CA ASN A 61 4.15 2.33 18.49
C ASN A 61 5.11 3.37 17.89
N ASN A 62 6.40 3.03 17.76
CA ASN A 62 7.47 3.94 17.34
C ASN A 62 8.32 3.39 16.18
N LEU A 63 7.79 2.46 15.38
CA LEU A 63 8.53 1.79 14.30
C LEU A 63 9.15 2.78 13.29
N VAL A 64 8.46 3.87 13.02
CA VAL A 64 8.94 4.96 12.16
C VAL A 64 10.15 5.67 12.78
N GLN A 65 10.13 5.87 14.11
CA GLN A 65 11.25 6.46 14.84
C GLN A 65 12.43 5.49 14.94
N LEU A 66 12.18 4.18 15.08
CA LEU A 66 13.21 3.14 15.08
C LEU A 66 13.96 3.14 13.73
N ALA A 67 13.25 3.19 12.62
CA ALA A 67 13.85 3.30 11.30
C ALA A 67 14.69 4.57 11.14
N GLN A 68 14.17 5.72 11.61
CA GLN A 68 14.90 6.99 11.61
C GLN A 68 16.15 6.94 12.48
N TYR A 69 16.05 6.39 13.69
CA TYR A 69 17.18 6.28 14.61
C TYR A 69 18.31 5.45 13.99
N HIS A 70 17.97 4.31 13.38
CA HIS A 70 18.96 3.51 12.65
C HIS A 70 19.66 4.31 11.54
N CYS A 71 18.90 5.07 10.73
CA CYS A 71 19.50 5.94 9.71
C CYS A 71 20.48 6.95 10.32
N ASN A 72 20.09 7.61 11.41
CA ASN A 72 20.90 8.64 12.07
C ASN A 72 22.22 8.07 12.61
N VAL A 73 22.17 6.90 13.28
CA VAL A 73 23.37 6.22 13.80
C VAL A 73 24.31 5.80 12.66
N ASN A 74 23.76 5.47 11.50
CA ASN A 74 24.51 5.06 10.30
C ASN A 74 24.77 6.22 9.33
N GLN A 75 24.95 7.46 9.82
CA GLN A 75 25.29 8.65 9.03
C GLN A 75 24.27 8.95 7.91
N SER A 76 23.00 8.81 8.22
CA SER A 76 21.86 8.96 7.29
C SER A 76 21.84 7.91 6.15
N ASN A 77 22.54 6.81 6.32
CA ASN A 77 22.55 5.73 5.34
C ASN A 77 21.30 4.85 5.48
N ARG A 78 20.50 4.78 4.42
CA ARG A 78 19.28 3.94 4.32
C ARG A 78 19.54 2.55 3.72
N GLY A 79 20.78 2.25 3.34
CA GLY A 79 21.11 1.06 2.56
C GLY A 79 20.57 -0.24 3.15
N LYS A 80 20.68 -0.44 4.47
CA LYS A 80 20.18 -1.63 5.15
C LYS A 80 18.65 -1.69 5.14
N ILE A 81 17.97 -0.60 5.43
CA ILE A 81 16.50 -0.53 5.41
C ILE A 81 15.97 -0.81 4.01
N ASN A 82 16.58 -0.21 2.98
CA ASN A 82 16.24 -0.46 1.59
C ASN A 82 16.47 -1.93 1.20
N GLN A 83 17.57 -2.53 1.68
CA GLN A 83 17.86 -3.94 1.42
C GLN A 83 16.83 -4.86 2.10
N LEU A 84 16.42 -4.58 3.33
CA LEU A 84 15.36 -5.32 4.01
C LEU A 84 14.04 -5.22 3.24
N LEU A 85 13.67 -4.03 2.79
CA LEU A 85 12.46 -3.84 2.00
C LEU A 85 12.50 -4.69 0.71
N VAL A 86 13.61 -4.67 -0.01
CA VAL A 86 13.80 -5.49 -1.21
C VAL A 86 13.75 -6.98 -0.87
N SER A 87 14.47 -7.45 0.16
CA SER A 87 14.52 -8.88 0.51
C SER A 87 13.16 -9.43 0.91
N GLU A 88 12.33 -8.64 1.63
CA GLU A 88 11.03 -9.08 2.12
C GLU A 88 9.92 -8.98 1.07
N PHE A 89 9.94 -7.95 0.21
CA PHE A 89 8.84 -7.67 -0.70
C PHE A 89 9.11 -7.97 -2.18
N SER A 90 10.35 -8.35 -2.58
CA SER A 90 10.64 -8.83 -3.94
C SER A 90 10.38 -10.32 -4.15
N GLN A 91 10.04 -11.05 -3.10
CA GLN A 91 9.76 -12.48 -3.19
C GLN A 91 8.47 -12.69 -4.00
N THR A 92 8.47 -13.74 -4.83
CA THR A 92 7.26 -14.14 -5.55
C THR A 92 6.33 -14.85 -4.58
N ALA A 93 5.20 -14.25 -4.29
CA ALA A 93 4.16 -14.83 -3.47
C ALA A 93 2.96 -15.26 -4.33
N SER A 94 2.23 -16.27 -3.87
CA SER A 94 1.00 -16.71 -4.54
C SER A 94 -0.15 -15.76 -4.24
N LEU A 95 -0.91 -15.40 -5.28
CA LEU A 95 -2.11 -14.58 -5.12
C LEU A 95 -3.13 -15.27 -4.21
N THR A 96 -3.59 -14.57 -3.19
CA THR A 96 -4.69 -15.04 -2.35
C THR A 96 -6.03 -14.88 -3.06
N GLU A 97 -7.06 -15.59 -2.58
CA GLU A 97 -8.40 -15.43 -3.16
C GLU A 97 -8.94 -14.00 -3.03
N ASN A 98 -8.59 -13.28 -1.96
CA ASN A 98 -8.98 -11.88 -1.79
C ASN A 98 -8.40 -10.99 -2.92
N HIS A 99 -7.13 -11.19 -3.30
CA HIS A 99 -6.52 -10.49 -4.43
C HIS A 99 -7.27 -10.78 -5.73
N ARG A 100 -7.61 -12.07 -5.99
CA ARG A 100 -8.35 -12.47 -7.19
C ARG A 100 -9.76 -11.90 -7.22
N ILE A 101 -10.46 -11.89 -6.07
CA ILE A 101 -11.79 -11.28 -5.97
C ILE A 101 -11.72 -9.79 -6.31
N LEU A 102 -10.84 -9.05 -5.65
CA LEU A 102 -10.70 -7.60 -5.89
C LEU A 102 -10.33 -7.28 -7.34
N ALA A 103 -9.42 -8.05 -7.95
CA ALA A 103 -9.01 -7.84 -9.34
C ALA A 103 -10.14 -8.12 -10.34
N ARG A 104 -11.06 -9.05 -10.04
CA ARG A 104 -12.23 -9.36 -10.91
C ARG A 104 -13.35 -8.33 -10.80
N LEU A 105 -13.42 -7.59 -9.68
CA LEU A 105 -14.42 -6.54 -9.55
C LEU A 105 -14.18 -5.42 -10.60
N PRO A 106 -15.22 -4.73 -11.06
CA PRO A 106 -15.10 -3.59 -11.97
C PRO A 106 -14.65 -2.32 -11.22
N VAL A 107 -13.51 -2.42 -10.54
CA VAL A 107 -12.86 -1.32 -9.80
C VAL A 107 -11.74 -0.76 -10.66
N GLU A 108 -11.76 0.55 -10.85
CA GLU A 108 -10.78 1.27 -11.67
C GLU A 108 -9.72 2.00 -10.82
N THR A 109 -9.89 2.04 -9.48
CA THR A 109 -9.01 2.80 -8.60
C THR A 109 -8.63 1.99 -7.36
N PHE A 110 -7.34 1.80 -7.19
CA PHE A 110 -6.74 1.15 -6.03
C PHE A 110 -5.76 2.10 -5.35
N TRP A 111 -5.90 2.26 -4.06
CA TRP A 111 -4.95 2.94 -3.17
C TRP A 111 -4.32 1.90 -2.26
N THR A 112 -3.02 1.99 -2.04
CA THR A 112 -2.33 1.08 -1.14
C THR A 112 -1.14 1.75 -0.47
N THR A 113 -0.87 1.30 0.76
CA THR A 113 0.38 1.60 1.49
C THR A 113 1.40 0.47 1.37
N ASN A 114 1.07 -0.63 0.66
CA ASN A 114 1.93 -1.79 0.52
C ASN A 114 3.04 -1.56 -0.51
N TYR A 115 4.22 -2.09 -0.24
CA TYR A 115 5.37 -2.02 -1.14
C TYR A 115 5.36 -3.13 -2.20
N ASP A 116 4.71 -4.28 -1.90
CA ASP A 116 4.64 -5.45 -2.77
C ASP A 116 3.86 -5.18 -4.07
N LYS A 117 3.87 -6.17 -4.98
CA LYS A 117 3.21 -6.07 -6.30
C LYS A 117 1.98 -6.95 -6.42
N MET A 118 1.34 -7.32 -5.32
CA MET A 118 0.24 -8.29 -5.32
C MET A 118 -1.01 -7.77 -6.03
N ILE A 119 -1.34 -6.49 -5.87
CA ILE A 119 -2.50 -5.87 -6.54
C ILE A 119 -2.26 -5.85 -8.05
N GLU A 120 -1.09 -5.40 -8.48
CA GLU A 120 -0.70 -5.34 -9.89
C GLU A 120 -0.71 -6.73 -10.51
N SER A 121 -0.12 -7.70 -9.82
CA SER A 121 -0.08 -9.10 -10.27
C SER A 121 -1.48 -9.69 -10.38
N ALA A 122 -2.38 -9.39 -9.45
CA ALA A 122 -3.75 -9.86 -9.50
C ALA A 122 -4.55 -9.23 -10.64
N LEU A 123 -4.32 -7.95 -10.92
CA LEU A 123 -4.95 -7.27 -12.07
C LEU A 123 -4.47 -7.87 -13.39
N LEU A 124 -3.16 -8.13 -13.52
CA LEU A 124 -2.59 -8.80 -14.70
C LEU A 124 -3.14 -10.22 -14.87
N ASP A 125 -3.24 -11.01 -13.80
CA ASP A 125 -3.81 -12.35 -13.78
C ASP A 125 -5.30 -12.33 -14.22
N ALA A 126 -6.03 -11.26 -13.91
CA ALA A 126 -7.39 -11.03 -14.34
C ALA A 126 -7.50 -10.46 -15.78
N GLY A 127 -6.40 -10.33 -16.51
CA GLY A 127 -6.36 -9.79 -17.87
C GLY A 127 -6.53 -8.26 -17.94
N LYS A 128 -6.32 -7.56 -16.85
CA LYS A 128 -6.42 -6.09 -16.76
C LYS A 128 -5.04 -5.44 -16.84
N THR A 129 -5.00 -4.24 -17.39
CA THR A 129 -3.80 -3.41 -17.52
C THR A 129 -3.72 -2.41 -16.36
N PRO A 130 -2.84 -2.61 -15.33
CA PRO A 130 -2.65 -1.66 -14.26
C PRO A 130 -1.78 -0.47 -14.70
N ASP A 131 -2.15 0.73 -14.26
CA ASP A 131 -1.34 1.95 -14.36
C ASP A 131 -0.84 2.31 -12.95
N VAL A 132 0.42 1.97 -12.65
CA VAL A 132 1.00 2.09 -11.31
C VAL A 132 1.59 3.47 -11.09
N LYS A 133 1.24 4.11 -9.98
CA LYS A 133 1.73 5.41 -9.54
C LYS A 133 2.38 5.26 -8.16
N HIS A 134 3.67 5.44 -8.05
CA HIS A 134 4.40 5.41 -6.76
C HIS A 134 5.15 6.70 -6.47
N ASN A 135 5.19 7.65 -7.42
CA ASN A 135 5.78 8.98 -7.22
C ASN A 135 5.05 10.05 -8.05
N ASN A 136 5.30 11.33 -7.74
CA ASN A 136 4.63 12.47 -8.36
C ASN A 136 4.85 12.56 -9.88
N LYS A 137 6.01 12.13 -10.39
CA LYS A 137 6.32 12.20 -11.82
C LYS A 137 5.39 11.32 -12.63
N GLN A 138 5.01 10.17 -12.07
CA GLN A 138 4.11 9.22 -12.74
C GLN A 138 2.66 9.72 -12.81
N LEU A 139 2.25 10.66 -11.96
CA LEU A 139 0.91 11.25 -12.05
C LEU A 139 0.71 12.03 -13.37
N ALA A 140 1.79 12.52 -13.99
CA ALA A 140 1.74 13.22 -15.27
C ALA A 140 1.53 12.29 -16.48
N PHE A 141 1.65 10.98 -16.31
CA PHE A 141 1.55 10.01 -17.39
C PHE A 141 0.33 9.11 -17.20
N THR A 142 -0.21 8.62 -18.30
CA THR A 142 -1.29 7.64 -18.30
C THR A 142 -0.90 6.47 -19.19
N VAL A 143 -0.96 5.26 -18.65
CA VAL A 143 -0.77 4.04 -19.45
C VAL A 143 -1.94 3.92 -20.43
N PRO A 144 -1.68 3.80 -21.75
CA PRO A 144 -2.74 3.66 -22.72
C PRO A 144 -3.57 2.38 -22.48
N LYS A 145 -4.90 2.50 -22.61
CA LYS A 145 -5.84 1.39 -22.41
C LYS A 145 -5.76 0.73 -21.04
N ARG A 146 -5.38 1.49 -20.01
CA ARG A 146 -5.43 1.00 -18.63
C ARG A 146 -6.84 0.63 -18.21
N ASP A 147 -6.97 -0.44 -17.45
CA ASP A 147 -8.22 -0.88 -16.82
C ASP A 147 -8.32 -0.41 -15.36
N ALA A 148 -7.19 -0.16 -14.72
CA ALA A 148 -7.13 0.32 -13.34
C ALA A 148 -5.90 1.18 -13.08
N ILE A 149 -6.02 2.12 -12.10
CA ILE A 149 -4.89 2.85 -11.53
C ILE A 149 -4.58 2.26 -10.16
N VAL A 150 -3.30 2.05 -9.87
CA VAL A 150 -2.81 1.62 -8.56
C VAL A 150 -1.92 2.71 -7.99
N TYR A 151 -2.39 3.42 -6.96
CA TYR A 151 -1.64 4.44 -6.25
C TYR A 151 -0.94 3.82 -5.05
N LYS A 152 0.39 3.78 -5.06
CA LYS A 152 1.25 3.25 -3.99
C LYS A 152 1.78 4.42 -3.16
N MET A 153 1.07 4.74 -2.09
CA MET A 153 1.35 5.94 -1.28
C MET A 153 2.70 5.90 -0.57
N HIS A 154 3.17 4.72 -0.19
CA HIS A 154 4.45 4.56 0.50
C HIS A 154 5.59 4.14 -0.42
N GLY A 155 5.40 4.19 -1.75
CA GLY A 155 6.41 3.79 -2.72
C GLY A 155 6.28 2.34 -3.15
N ASP A 156 7.28 1.84 -3.86
CA ASP A 156 7.29 0.53 -4.52
C ASP A 156 8.60 -0.21 -4.24
N VAL A 157 8.53 -1.53 -4.11
CA VAL A 157 9.70 -2.38 -3.86
C VAL A 157 10.79 -2.27 -4.93
N GLU A 158 10.44 -1.94 -6.17
CA GLU A 158 11.40 -1.70 -7.25
C GLU A 158 12.15 -0.37 -7.10
N HIS A 159 11.64 0.54 -6.24
CA HIS A 159 12.21 1.85 -5.98
C HIS A 159 12.43 2.09 -4.47
N PRO A 160 13.21 1.23 -3.80
CA PRO A 160 13.32 1.22 -2.33
C PRO A 160 13.86 2.52 -1.74
N SER A 161 14.63 3.28 -2.52
CA SER A 161 15.15 4.60 -2.09
C SER A 161 14.07 5.68 -2.00
N GLU A 162 12.92 5.49 -2.66
CA GLU A 162 11.76 6.39 -2.64
C GLU A 162 10.69 5.94 -1.62
N ALA A 163 10.90 4.81 -0.92
CA ALA A 163 9.94 4.27 0.01
C ALA A 163 9.78 5.15 1.26
N ILE A 164 8.55 5.33 1.71
CA ILE A 164 8.20 6.09 2.93
C ILE A 164 8.28 5.15 4.13
N LEU A 165 9.31 5.28 4.95
CA LEU A 165 9.62 4.37 6.06
C LEU A 165 10.11 5.07 7.32
N THR A 166 10.86 6.18 7.18
CA THR A 166 11.46 6.90 8.29
C THR A 166 10.58 8.05 8.78
N LYS A 167 10.88 8.56 9.96
CA LYS A 167 10.18 9.73 10.50
C LYS A 167 10.28 10.94 9.57
N ASP A 168 11.47 11.20 9.02
CA ASP A 168 11.69 12.30 8.10
C ASP A 168 10.85 12.15 6.81
N ASP A 169 10.65 10.91 6.31
CA ASP A 169 9.77 10.66 5.16
C ASP A 169 8.32 11.05 5.48
N TYR A 170 7.82 10.69 6.67
CA TYR A 170 6.45 11.03 7.10
C TYR A 170 6.27 12.53 7.38
N GLU A 171 7.24 13.17 8.05
CA GLU A 171 7.17 14.59 8.35
C GLU A 171 7.21 15.45 7.09
N SER A 172 7.98 15.04 6.08
CA SER A 172 8.07 15.72 4.79
C SER A 172 7.00 15.30 3.78
N TYR A 173 6.18 14.28 4.10
CA TYR A 173 5.23 13.67 3.17
C TYR A 173 4.24 14.67 2.58
N HIS A 174 3.68 15.56 3.41
CA HIS A 174 2.71 16.57 2.99
C HIS A 174 3.28 17.58 1.98
N VAL A 175 4.60 17.77 1.95
CA VAL A 175 5.27 18.61 0.96
C VAL A 175 5.68 17.78 -0.25
N ASN A 176 6.37 16.65 0.00
CA ASN A 176 6.96 15.84 -1.06
C ASN A 176 5.92 15.08 -1.89
N MET A 177 4.79 14.68 -1.28
CA MET A 177 3.72 13.88 -1.91
C MET A 177 2.40 14.65 -2.04
N GLN A 178 2.45 16.00 -2.04
CA GLN A 178 1.26 16.84 -2.16
C GLN A 178 0.35 16.49 -3.34
N PRO A 179 0.86 16.20 -4.56
CA PRO A 179 0.02 15.77 -5.68
C PRO A 179 -0.73 14.45 -5.42
N PHE A 180 -0.11 13.49 -4.72
CA PHE A 180 -0.79 12.25 -4.29
C PHE A 180 -1.91 12.54 -3.29
N LEU A 181 -1.64 13.39 -2.30
CA LEU A 181 -2.64 13.79 -1.31
C LEU A 181 -3.82 14.52 -1.96
N ASN A 182 -3.58 15.35 -2.96
CA ASN A 182 -4.63 16.01 -3.73
C ASN A 182 -5.49 15.00 -4.51
N ALA A 183 -4.85 14.02 -5.15
CA ALA A 183 -5.55 12.96 -5.87
C ALA A 183 -6.40 12.11 -4.90
N LEU A 184 -5.83 11.70 -3.75
CA LEU A 184 -6.56 10.96 -2.73
C LEU A 184 -7.74 11.77 -2.18
N SER A 185 -7.54 13.06 -1.89
CA SER A 185 -8.61 13.93 -1.41
C SER A 185 -9.77 14.05 -2.41
N GLY A 186 -9.45 14.11 -3.71
CA GLY A 186 -10.46 14.08 -4.77
C GLY A 186 -11.24 12.76 -4.78
N ASP A 187 -10.55 11.64 -4.67
CA ASP A 187 -11.18 10.33 -4.63
C ASP A 187 -12.02 10.12 -3.36
N LEU A 188 -11.56 10.58 -2.18
CA LEU A 188 -12.31 10.49 -0.93
C LEU A 188 -13.64 11.27 -0.96
N ILE A 189 -13.74 12.31 -1.79
CA ILE A 189 -14.97 13.10 -1.97
C ILE A 189 -15.90 12.43 -3.00
N SER A 190 -15.34 11.82 -4.05
CA SER A 190 -16.08 11.38 -5.23
C SER A 190 -16.35 9.87 -5.30
N LYS A 191 -15.64 9.07 -4.49
CA LYS A 191 -15.72 7.60 -4.53
C LYS A 191 -16.17 6.99 -3.20
N THR A 192 -16.75 5.81 -3.32
CA THR A 192 -17.01 4.92 -2.17
C THR A 192 -15.79 4.00 -2.00
N PHE A 193 -15.23 3.96 -0.80
CA PHE A 193 -14.06 3.13 -0.50
C PHE A 193 -14.45 1.81 0.17
N LEU A 194 -13.85 0.72 -0.31
CA LEU A 194 -13.81 -0.61 0.29
C LEU A 194 -12.46 -0.81 0.96
#